data_bc392958813e06135cfb4b348a1f4ab2
#
_entry.id   bc392958813e06135cfb4b348a1f4ab2
#
_cell.length_a   1.000
_cell.length_b   1.000
_cell.length_c   1.000
_cell.angle_alpha   90.00
_cell.angle_beta   90.00
_cell.angle_gamma   90.00
#
_symmetry.space_group_name_H-M   'P 1'
#
loop_
_entity.id
_entity.type
_entity.pdbx_description
1 polymer ?
#
loop_
_entity_poly.entity_id
_entity_poly.type
_entity_poly.pdbx_seq_one_letter_code
_entity_poly.pdbx_strand_id
1 'polypeptide(L)'
;MTLSKFSYNYFILLFSIIPITFLTGSAALLSNIILLDLSFLILIIYNKDYLFLKSKPIKYLLILYIYLIFNSFISIDSSFSYSRNFGFIRLIILFAAFNYFFLNEIFYKKVISFWLIIILIVSIDVLIEQFTGTNIFGYNFGERFYTGAGPFKDRIEGGRIVSFFKDEPIVGGYLLGFFFILVGFLFNELKNKKQLFGFAFLIFILFIIILTGERSNSIRAFLGFGLFILFFNKLELKIKIISLLSVVVLIFVMVINNTYLKIRFISNIKSMSSTHKVYFHIYNSSIQVFENHKIFGVGNKNYRVETCRKSNSVNKKNKEKYKCQNHPHQIYLELLSEHGILGSFLIIFVLFKLIFSKIIETFKKDNFLKQGSLIYLILMFIPLLPSGAFFGSFLLTIFMINLSIFYASDRDYNIFIKKDY
;
A
#
# COMPACT_ATOMS: atom_id res chain seq x y z
N MET A 1 5.55 -25.63 20.14
CA MET A 1 5.37 -24.67 21.25
C MET A 1 3.89 -24.40 21.44
N THR A 2 3.32 -24.74 22.60
CA THR A 2 1.87 -24.60 22.86
C THR A 2 1.63 -23.26 23.53
N LEU A 3 1.25 -22.23 22.72
CA LEU A 3 0.56 -21.05 23.25
C LEU A 3 -0.68 -21.54 24.05
N SER A 4 -0.96 -20.89 25.18
CA SER A 4 -2.26 -21.15 25.81
C SER A 4 -3.36 -20.81 24.79
N LYS A 5 -4.51 -21.50 24.86
CA LYS A 5 -5.65 -21.25 23.97
C LYS A 5 -6.09 -19.78 24.01
N PHE A 6 -5.97 -19.14 25.16
CA PHE A 6 -6.27 -17.72 25.35
C PHE A 6 -5.30 -16.83 24.56
N SER A 7 -3.97 -17.02 24.73
CA SER A 7 -2.98 -16.24 24.00
C SER A 7 -3.09 -16.40 22.49
N TYR A 8 -3.39 -17.63 22.02
CA TYR A 8 -3.57 -17.92 20.61
C TYR A 8 -4.75 -17.13 20.01
N ASN A 9 -5.91 -17.16 20.66
CA ASN A 9 -7.11 -16.43 20.20
C ASN A 9 -6.93 -14.91 20.28
N TYR A 10 -6.22 -14.42 21.29
CA TYR A 10 -5.89 -13.01 21.44
C TYR A 10 -5.08 -12.49 20.24
N PHE A 11 -4.03 -13.21 19.84
CA PHE A 11 -3.27 -12.82 18.66
C PHE A 11 -4.08 -12.94 17.36
N ILE A 12 -4.90 -13.98 17.21
CA ILE A 12 -5.82 -14.05 16.05
C ILE A 12 -6.68 -12.79 15.98
N LEU A 13 -7.25 -12.35 17.09
CA LEU A 13 -8.07 -11.13 17.12
C LEU A 13 -7.27 -9.91 16.66
N LEU A 14 -6.09 -9.66 17.25
CA LEU A 14 -5.27 -8.48 16.90
C LEU A 14 -4.87 -8.45 15.42
N PHE A 15 -4.46 -9.59 14.86
CA PHE A 15 -4.14 -9.67 13.44
C PHE A 15 -5.38 -9.53 12.55
N SER A 16 -6.51 -10.13 12.94
CA SER A 16 -7.74 -10.11 12.14
C SER A 16 -8.34 -8.73 12.03
N ILE A 17 -8.25 -7.89 13.06
CA ILE A 17 -8.84 -6.54 13.04
C ILE A 17 -7.96 -5.51 12.31
N ILE A 18 -6.76 -5.85 11.86
CA ILE A 18 -5.87 -4.90 11.15
C ILE A 18 -6.62 -4.15 10.02
N PRO A 19 -7.33 -4.80 9.09
CA PRO A 19 -8.05 -4.07 8.03
C PRO A 19 -9.11 -3.11 8.58
N ILE A 20 -9.81 -3.46 9.67
CA ILE A 20 -10.80 -2.58 10.32
C ILE A 20 -10.12 -1.34 10.89
N THR A 21 -8.94 -1.50 11.51
CA THR A 21 -8.23 -0.37 12.11
C THR A 21 -7.74 0.65 11.07
N PHE A 22 -7.52 0.23 9.82
CA PHE A 22 -7.30 1.18 8.71
C PHE A 22 -8.54 2.02 8.42
N LEU A 23 -9.75 1.43 8.48
CA LEU A 23 -11.01 2.13 8.21
C LEU A 23 -11.37 3.12 9.33
N THR A 24 -11.01 2.79 10.57
CA THR A 24 -11.29 3.64 11.74
C THR A 24 -10.31 4.80 11.90
N GLY A 25 -9.16 4.75 11.22
CA GLY A 25 -8.20 5.85 11.15
C GLY A 25 -6.83 5.55 11.75
N SER A 26 -5.91 6.49 11.58
CA SER A 26 -4.50 6.31 11.89
C SER A 26 -4.21 6.04 13.37
N ALA A 27 -5.01 6.60 14.29
CA ALA A 27 -4.86 6.37 15.73
C ALA A 27 -5.20 4.93 16.11
N ALA A 28 -6.32 4.40 15.62
CA ALA A 28 -6.74 3.02 15.88
C ALA A 28 -5.73 2.01 15.29
N LEU A 29 -5.25 2.27 14.06
CA LEU A 29 -4.23 1.44 13.43
C LEU A 29 -2.95 1.41 14.27
N LEU A 30 -2.49 2.58 14.72
CA LEU A 30 -1.28 2.69 15.54
C LEU A 30 -1.44 1.96 16.87
N SER A 31 -2.57 2.14 17.56
CA SER A 31 -2.86 1.50 18.85
C SER A 31 -2.88 -0.03 18.71
N ASN A 32 -3.52 -0.56 17.67
CA ASN A 32 -3.56 -2.01 17.43
C ASN A 32 -2.16 -2.58 17.16
N ILE A 33 -1.35 -1.91 16.33
CA ILE A 33 0.02 -2.34 16.05
C ILE A 33 0.88 -2.31 17.32
N ILE A 34 0.81 -1.24 18.11
CA ILE A 34 1.57 -1.14 19.36
C ILE A 34 1.17 -2.26 20.33
N LEU A 35 -0.14 -2.52 20.47
CA LEU A 35 -0.63 -3.60 21.33
C LEU A 35 -0.14 -4.97 20.87
N LEU A 36 -0.18 -5.22 19.56
CA LEU A 36 0.35 -6.44 18.96
C LEU A 36 1.85 -6.59 19.20
N ASP A 37 2.62 -5.52 18.95
CA ASP A 37 4.07 -5.50 19.09
C ASP A 37 4.50 -5.74 20.54
N LEU A 38 3.89 -5.06 21.51
CA LEU A 38 4.20 -5.22 22.93
C LEU A 38 3.88 -6.65 23.40
N SER A 39 2.71 -7.17 23.00
CA SER A 39 2.32 -8.54 23.34
C SER A 39 3.26 -9.58 22.71
N PHE A 40 3.69 -9.34 21.47
CA PHE A 40 4.66 -10.19 20.78
C PHE A 40 6.04 -10.13 21.45
N LEU A 41 6.53 -8.95 21.84
CA LEU A 41 7.79 -8.83 22.55
C LEU A 41 7.78 -9.56 23.88
N ILE A 42 6.68 -9.45 24.66
CA ILE A 42 6.52 -10.22 25.90
C ILE A 42 6.60 -11.71 25.62
N LEU A 43 5.94 -12.19 24.57
CA LEU A 43 5.96 -13.60 24.16
C LEU A 43 7.37 -14.05 23.79
N ILE A 44 8.11 -13.29 23.00
CA ILE A 44 9.47 -13.62 22.55
C ILE A 44 10.45 -13.63 23.73
N ILE A 45 10.34 -12.67 24.65
CA ILE A 45 11.18 -12.63 25.86
C ILE A 45 10.89 -13.83 26.75
N TYR A 46 9.63 -14.15 26.97
CA TYR A 46 9.24 -15.32 27.78
C TYR A 46 9.75 -16.64 27.19
N ASN A 47 9.66 -16.77 25.86
CA ASN A 47 10.08 -17.97 25.13
C ASN A 47 11.59 -18.03 24.86
N LYS A 48 12.30 -16.92 25.07
CA LYS A 48 13.73 -16.75 24.74
C LYS A 48 14.07 -17.07 23.27
N ASP A 49 13.14 -16.78 22.34
CA ASP A 49 13.28 -17.08 20.92
C ASP A 49 13.80 -15.85 20.14
N TYR A 50 15.09 -15.64 20.18
CA TYR A 50 15.77 -14.52 19.53
C TYR A 50 16.38 -14.87 18.16
N LEU A 51 16.03 -16.02 17.58
CA LEU A 51 16.62 -16.50 16.33
C LEU A 51 16.47 -15.49 15.18
N PHE A 52 15.32 -14.83 15.10
CA PHE A 52 15.01 -13.85 14.05
C PHE A 52 16.00 -12.69 13.97
N LEU A 53 16.63 -12.28 15.09
CA LEU A 53 17.61 -11.19 15.13
C LEU A 53 18.85 -11.48 14.28
N LYS A 54 19.18 -12.75 14.06
CA LYS A 54 20.30 -13.16 13.21
C LYS A 54 19.99 -13.16 11.73
N SER A 55 18.73 -13.05 11.36
CA SER A 55 18.26 -13.14 9.98
C SER A 55 18.70 -11.93 9.13
N LYS A 56 19.03 -12.16 7.86
CA LYS A 56 19.42 -11.11 6.92
C LYS A 56 18.32 -10.04 6.74
N PRO A 57 17.02 -10.39 6.60
CA PRO A 57 15.94 -9.38 6.47
C PRO A 57 15.89 -8.41 7.65
N ILE A 58 15.95 -8.91 8.87
CA ILE A 58 15.96 -8.05 10.08
C ILE A 58 17.18 -7.13 10.09
N LYS A 59 18.37 -7.65 9.74
CA LYS A 59 19.58 -6.82 9.66
C LYS A 59 19.43 -5.68 8.64
N TYR A 60 18.86 -5.94 7.46
CA TYR A 60 18.60 -4.89 6.47
C TYR A 60 17.58 -3.86 6.97
N LEU A 61 16.50 -4.29 7.62
CA LEU A 61 15.53 -3.38 8.22
C LEU A 61 16.12 -2.56 9.36
N LEU A 62 17.02 -3.13 10.17
CA LEU A 62 17.74 -2.41 11.22
C LEU A 62 18.73 -1.39 10.64
N ILE A 63 19.44 -1.70 9.56
CA ILE A 63 20.29 -0.74 8.85
C ILE A 63 19.45 0.45 8.37
N LEU A 64 18.28 0.17 7.77
CA LEU A 64 17.36 1.23 7.36
C LEU A 64 16.87 2.06 8.57
N TYR A 65 16.56 1.41 9.68
CA TYR A 65 16.11 2.09 10.90
C TYR A 65 17.20 3.02 11.47
N ILE A 66 18.44 2.55 11.56
CA ILE A 66 19.59 3.37 12.02
C ILE A 66 19.76 4.58 11.09
N TYR A 67 19.67 4.37 9.79
CA TYR A 67 19.71 5.48 8.83
C TYR A 67 18.56 6.47 9.05
N LEU A 68 17.32 6.02 9.27
CA LEU A 68 16.17 6.90 9.52
C LEU A 68 16.37 7.72 10.80
N ILE A 69 16.93 7.12 11.86
CA ILE A 69 17.29 7.86 13.08
C ILE A 69 18.32 8.94 12.74
N PHE A 70 19.39 8.61 12.04
CA PHE A 70 20.40 9.58 11.59
C PHE A 70 19.74 10.71 10.75
N ASN A 71 18.87 10.36 9.81
CA ASN A 71 18.14 11.33 9.00
C ASN A 71 17.30 12.31 9.84
N SER A 72 16.78 11.89 11.00
CA SER A 72 16.05 12.78 11.90
C SER A 72 16.95 13.87 12.52
N PHE A 73 18.20 13.55 12.84
CA PHE A 73 19.13 14.52 13.42
C PHE A 73 19.61 15.57 12.42
N ILE A 74 19.70 15.23 11.16
CA ILE A 74 20.15 16.13 10.08
C ILE A 74 19.01 16.85 9.36
N SER A 75 17.75 16.59 9.73
CA SER A 75 16.58 17.17 9.08
C SER A 75 16.43 18.66 9.39
N ILE A 76 15.82 19.42 8.48
CA ILE A 76 15.59 20.87 8.63
C ILE A 76 14.76 21.17 9.88
N ASP A 77 13.71 20.36 10.11
CA ASP A 77 12.92 20.37 11.33
C ASP A 77 12.80 18.94 11.85
N SER A 78 13.57 18.65 12.89
CA SER A 78 13.65 17.34 13.50
C SER A 78 12.33 16.91 14.17
N SER A 79 11.48 17.85 14.60
CA SER A 79 10.20 17.57 15.25
C SER A 79 9.25 16.76 14.34
N PHE A 80 9.25 17.04 13.05
CA PHE A 80 8.48 16.29 12.05
C PHE A 80 9.05 14.90 11.73
N SER A 81 10.36 14.75 11.80
CA SER A 81 11.06 13.50 11.46
C SER A 81 11.04 12.49 12.61
N TYR A 82 11.24 12.93 13.87
CA TYR A 82 11.40 12.03 15.02
C TYR A 82 10.25 11.05 15.18
N SER A 83 9.02 11.53 15.26
CA SER A 83 7.87 10.66 15.50
C SER A 83 7.73 9.55 14.43
N ARG A 84 8.11 9.85 13.20
CA ARG A 84 8.02 8.92 12.08
C ARG A 84 9.18 7.93 12.07
N ASN A 85 10.40 8.42 12.19
CA ASN A 85 11.61 7.62 12.06
C ASN A 85 11.83 6.70 13.26
N PHE A 86 11.67 7.22 14.49
CA PHE A 86 11.72 6.37 15.69
C PHE A 86 10.57 5.36 15.71
N GLY A 87 9.39 5.77 15.25
CA GLY A 87 8.24 4.88 15.14
C GLY A 87 8.39 3.74 14.11
N PHE A 88 9.41 3.75 13.26
CA PHE A 88 9.63 2.68 12.28
C PHE A 88 9.94 1.33 12.93
N ILE A 89 10.52 1.33 14.14
CA ILE A 89 10.83 0.10 14.89
C ILE A 89 9.61 -0.82 15.07
N ARG A 90 8.40 -0.24 15.29
CA ARG A 90 7.17 -1.03 15.41
C ARG A 90 6.88 -1.87 14.18
N LEU A 91 7.21 -1.37 12.99
CA LEU A 91 6.99 -2.10 11.74
C LEU A 91 8.00 -3.25 11.57
N ILE A 92 9.19 -3.14 12.14
CA ILE A 92 10.17 -4.24 12.21
C ILE A 92 9.66 -5.33 13.17
N ILE A 93 9.09 -4.93 14.31
CA ILE A 93 8.50 -5.86 15.27
C ILE A 93 7.27 -6.54 14.66
N LEU A 94 6.40 -5.77 14.00
CA LEU A 94 5.25 -6.28 13.26
C LEU A 94 5.68 -7.31 12.19
N PHE A 95 6.75 -7.01 11.43
CA PHE A 95 7.33 -7.94 10.46
C PHE A 95 7.76 -9.26 11.12
N ALA A 96 8.41 -9.19 12.27
CA ALA A 96 8.80 -10.38 13.02
C ALA A 96 7.57 -11.14 13.54
N ALA A 97 6.56 -10.43 14.07
CA ALA A 97 5.32 -11.05 14.56
C ALA A 97 4.58 -11.83 13.46
N PHE A 98 4.43 -11.26 12.26
CA PHE A 98 3.86 -11.98 11.12
C PHE A 98 4.64 -13.26 10.81
N ASN A 99 5.97 -13.18 10.75
CA ASN A 99 6.80 -14.33 10.45
C ASN A 99 6.68 -15.43 11.51
N TYR A 100 6.51 -15.06 12.77
CA TYR A 100 6.33 -16.01 13.87
C TYR A 100 4.98 -16.72 13.79
N PHE A 101 3.89 -15.97 13.72
CA PHE A 101 2.55 -16.53 13.78
C PHE A 101 2.10 -17.22 12.49
N PHE A 102 2.56 -16.77 11.34
CA PHE A 102 2.17 -17.34 10.03
C PHE A 102 2.91 -18.65 9.69
N LEU A 103 3.84 -19.11 10.54
CA LEU A 103 4.30 -20.50 10.50
C LEU A 103 3.19 -21.52 10.78
N ASN A 104 2.19 -21.11 11.56
CA ASN A 104 1.02 -21.92 11.86
C ASN A 104 -0.04 -21.71 10.78
N GLU A 105 -0.31 -22.77 10.01
CA GLU A 105 -1.27 -22.75 8.90
C GLU A 105 -2.70 -22.42 9.35
N ILE A 106 -3.14 -22.95 10.48
CA ILE A 106 -4.48 -22.68 11.03
C ILE A 106 -4.60 -21.22 11.44
N PHE A 107 -3.52 -20.63 11.97
CA PHE A 107 -3.50 -19.23 12.37
C PHE A 107 -3.68 -18.30 11.17
N TYR A 108 -2.81 -18.39 10.16
CA TYR A 108 -2.89 -17.46 9.05
C TYR A 108 -4.15 -17.65 8.21
N LYS A 109 -4.67 -18.90 8.10
CA LYS A 109 -5.95 -19.15 7.43
C LYS A 109 -7.11 -18.43 8.10
N LYS A 110 -7.21 -18.47 9.43
CA LYS A 110 -8.24 -17.72 10.17
C LYS A 110 -8.11 -16.22 9.97
N VAL A 111 -6.91 -15.67 10.11
CA VAL A 111 -6.65 -14.22 9.95
C VAL A 111 -7.01 -13.75 8.55
N ILE A 112 -6.48 -14.40 7.51
CA ILE A 112 -6.71 -13.96 6.12
C ILE A 112 -8.17 -14.19 5.69
N SER A 113 -8.82 -15.24 6.17
CA SER A 113 -10.27 -15.43 5.93
C SER A 113 -11.11 -14.31 6.54
N PHE A 114 -10.74 -13.78 7.69
CA PHE A 114 -11.40 -12.63 8.28
C PHE A 114 -11.15 -11.36 7.47
N TRP A 115 -9.92 -11.14 6.97
CA TRP A 115 -9.60 -10.05 6.05
C TRP A 115 -10.43 -10.11 4.77
N LEU A 116 -10.63 -11.33 4.23
CA LEU A 116 -11.47 -11.54 3.05
C LEU A 116 -12.89 -11.03 3.27
N ILE A 117 -13.49 -11.35 4.43
CA ILE A 117 -14.83 -10.89 4.80
C ILE A 117 -14.88 -9.36 4.86
N ILE A 118 -13.90 -8.72 5.52
CA ILE A 118 -13.86 -7.26 5.65
C ILE A 118 -13.74 -6.60 4.26
N ILE A 119 -12.84 -7.10 3.40
CA ILE A 119 -12.64 -6.56 2.06
C ILE A 119 -13.89 -6.74 1.20
N LEU A 120 -14.63 -7.84 1.34
CA LEU A 120 -15.92 -8.02 0.67
C LEU A 120 -16.97 -7.02 1.18
N ILE A 121 -17.05 -6.76 2.48
CA ILE A 121 -17.95 -5.73 3.05
C ILE A 121 -17.62 -4.34 2.48
N VAL A 122 -16.35 -3.96 2.45
CA VAL A 122 -15.91 -2.69 1.87
C VAL A 122 -16.22 -2.63 0.37
N SER A 123 -16.04 -3.73 -0.35
CA SER A 123 -16.38 -3.81 -1.78
C SER A 123 -17.86 -3.64 -2.06
N ILE A 124 -18.71 -4.22 -1.22
CA ILE A 124 -20.18 -4.04 -1.29
C ILE A 124 -20.55 -2.58 -0.99
N ASP A 125 -19.93 -1.97 0.02
CA ASP A 125 -20.18 -0.57 0.36
C ASP A 125 -19.74 0.38 -0.78
N VAL A 126 -18.63 0.10 -1.47
CA VAL A 126 -18.24 0.81 -2.71
C VAL A 126 -19.32 0.73 -3.78
N LEU A 127 -19.96 -0.45 -3.95
CA LEU A 127 -21.08 -0.61 -4.88
C LEU A 127 -22.30 0.20 -4.42
N ILE A 128 -22.66 0.12 -3.15
CA ILE A 128 -23.75 0.91 -2.58
C ILE A 128 -23.51 2.40 -2.86
N GLU A 129 -22.35 2.92 -2.51
CA GLU A 129 -22.00 4.31 -2.74
C GLU A 129 -22.01 4.68 -4.25
N GLN A 130 -21.59 3.78 -5.13
CA GLN A 130 -21.65 3.97 -6.58
C GLN A 130 -23.09 4.15 -7.09
N PHE A 131 -24.05 3.39 -6.55
CA PHE A 131 -25.45 3.41 -7.03
C PHE A 131 -26.33 4.39 -6.28
N THR A 132 -26.12 4.62 -4.99
CA THR A 132 -26.97 5.47 -4.15
C THR A 132 -26.45 6.90 -3.97
N GLY A 133 -25.18 7.11 -4.25
CA GLY A 133 -24.53 8.41 -4.03
C GLY A 133 -23.83 8.56 -2.69
N THR A 134 -24.15 7.72 -1.70
CA THR A 134 -23.52 7.72 -0.36
C THR A 134 -23.21 6.29 0.06
N ASN A 135 -22.25 6.12 0.96
CA ASN A 135 -22.02 4.84 1.60
C ASN A 135 -23.14 4.52 2.62
N ILE A 136 -23.09 3.35 3.26
CA ILE A 136 -24.10 2.91 4.25
C ILE A 136 -24.23 3.84 5.46
N PHE A 137 -23.24 4.68 5.76
CA PHE A 137 -23.26 5.70 6.83
C PHE A 137 -23.58 7.11 6.34
N GLY A 138 -23.92 7.28 5.07
CA GLY A 138 -24.21 8.59 4.47
C GLY A 138 -22.95 9.38 4.07
N TYR A 139 -21.75 8.79 4.11
CA TYR A 139 -20.54 9.47 3.67
C TYR A 139 -20.45 9.52 2.14
N ASN A 140 -19.95 10.66 1.64
CA ASN A 140 -19.57 10.83 0.24
C ASN A 140 -18.47 11.89 0.12
N PHE A 141 -17.80 11.94 -1.01
CA PHE A 141 -16.75 12.94 -1.29
C PHE A 141 -17.31 14.23 -1.88
N GLY A 142 -18.51 14.64 -1.57
CA GLY A 142 -19.17 15.66 -2.36
C GLY A 142 -19.85 16.81 -1.63
N GLU A 143 -19.88 16.85 -0.31
CA GLU A 143 -20.56 17.93 0.43
C GLU A 143 -20.01 19.33 0.14
N ARG A 144 -18.79 19.46 -0.34
CA ARG A 144 -18.18 20.75 -0.71
C ARG A 144 -18.63 21.29 -2.07
N PHE A 145 -19.36 20.53 -2.86
CA PHE A 145 -19.71 20.85 -4.25
C PHE A 145 -21.22 20.85 -4.52
N TYR A 146 -22.06 20.96 -3.49
CA TYR A 146 -23.49 21.10 -3.65
C TYR A 146 -23.84 22.44 -4.30
N THR A 147 -23.76 22.51 -5.61
CA THR A 147 -24.23 23.66 -6.41
C THR A 147 -25.66 23.48 -6.90
N GLY A 148 -26.52 22.83 -6.12
CA GLY A 148 -27.97 22.78 -6.39
C GLY A 148 -28.46 21.84 -7.50
N ALA A 149 -27.60 20.95 -8.01
CA ALA A 149 -27.95 20.08 -9.15
C ALA A 149 -28.06 18.58 -8.80
N GLY A 150 -27.95 18.22 -7.51
CA GLY A 150 -28.11 16.86 -6.99
C GLY A 150 -26.82 16.04 -6.89
N PRO A 151 -26.79 15.00 -6.02
CA PRO A 151 -25.59 14.27 -5.64
C PRO A 151 -24.87 13.57 -6.79
N PHE A 152 -25.55 13.23 -7.86
CA PHE A 152 -24.96 12.57 -9.02
C PHE A 152 -24.14 13.50 -9.90
N LYS A 153 -24.49 14.78 -10.01
CA LYS A 153 -23.78 15.74 -10.85
C LYS A 153 -22.43 16.11 -10.25
N ASP A 154 -22.37 16.31 -8.96
CA ASP A 154 -21.12 16.65 -8.25
C ASP A 154 -20.11 15.51 -8.27
N ARG A 155 -20.59 14.26 -8.20
CA ARG A 155 -19.76 13.09 -8.36
C ARG A 155 -19.20 12.93 -9.78
N ILE A 156 -19.98 13.35 -10.79
CA ILE A 156 -19.58 13.37 -12.19
C ILE A 156 -18.44 14.38 -12.42
N GLU A 157 -18.46 15.52 -11.74
CA GLU A 157 -17.48 16.61 -11.94
C GLU A 157 -16.13 16.39 -11.25
N GLY A 158 -15.97 15.43 -10.34
CA GLY A 158 -14.67 15.21 -9.71
C GLY A 158 -14.62 14.32 -8.49
N GLY A 159 -15.76 13.92 -7.96
CA GLY A 159 -15.85 13.07 -6.79
C GLY A 159 -15.12 11.73 -6.99
N ARG A 160 -14.70 11.13 -5.89
CA ARG A 160 -14.21 9.75 -5.84
C ARG A 160 -15.01 9.02 -4.77
N ILE A 161 -15.12 7.71 -4.89
CA ILE A 161 -15.75 6.91 -3.85
C ILE A 161 -14.87 6.93 -2.60
N VAL A 162 -15.47 7.11 -1.44
CA VAL A 162 -14.79 7.16 -0.15
C VAL A 162 -15.10 5.98 0.74
N SER A 163 -16.26 5.34 0.57
CA SER A 163 -16.72 4.23 1.39
C SER A 163 -16.59 4.58 2.88
N PHE A 164 -15.97 3.73 3.70
CA PHE A 164 -15.79 3.96 5.15
C PHE A 164 -14.75 5.03 5.53
N PHE A 165 -14.04 5.62 4.57
CA PHE A 165 -12.98 6.62 4.83
C PHE A 165 -13.51 8.06 4.94
N LYS A 166 -14.81 8.24 5.10
CA LYS A 166 -15.49 9.54 5.28
C LYS A 166 -15.26 10.48 4.10
N ASP A 167 -14.34 11.43 4.23
CA ASP A 167 -13.99 12.44 3.22
C ASP A 167 -12.64 12.16 2.53
N GLU A 168 -11.97 11.05 2.88
CA GLU A 168 -10.68 10.69 2.28
C GLU A 168 -10.87 9.66 1.15
N PRO A 169 -10.66 10.02 -0.11
CA PRO A 169 -10.84 9.10 -1.23
C PRO A 169 -9.61 8.21 -1.44
N ILE A 170 -9.37 7.31 -0.49
CA ILE A 170 -8.21 6.38 -0.43
C ILE A 170 -8.62 4.90 -0.43
N VAL A 171 -9.90 4.61 -0.62
CA VAL A 171 -10.44 3.24 -0.57
C VAL A 171 -9.84 2.33 -1.66
N GLY A 172 -9.53 2.86 -2.85
CA GLY A 172 -8.87 2.09 -3.91
C GLY A 172 -7.45 1.65 -3.51
N GLY A 173 -6.71 2.52 -2.82
CA GLY A 173 -5.40 2.20 -2.26
C GLY A 173 -5.48 1.17 -1.12
N TYR A 174 -6.51 1.26 -0.29
CA TYR A 174 -6.78 0.27 0.75
C TYR A 174 -7.09 -1.11 0.16
N LEU A 175 -8.02 -1.19 -0.78
CA LEU A 175 -8.38 -2.45 -1.46
C LEU A 175 -7.16 -3.04 -2.17
N LEU A 176 -6.38 -2.23 -2.89
CA LEU A 176 -5.15 -2.68 -3.56
C LEU A 176 -4.15 -3.29 -2.58
N GLY A 177 -4.06 -2.74 -1.37
CA GLY A 177 -3.13 -3.21 -0.33
C GLY A 177 -3.39 -4.64 0.14
N PHE A 178 -4.64 -5.08 0.14
CA PHE A 178 -5.04 -6.44 0.52
C PHE A 178 -5.35 -7.34 -0.69
N PHE A 179 -5.57 -6.76 -1.86
CA PHE A 179 -6.05 -7.44 -3.06
C PHE A 179 -5.26 -8.70 -3.40
N PHE A 180 -3.97 -8.54 -3.66
CA PHE A 180 -3.15 -9.66 -4.12
C PHE A 180 -2.81 -10.66 -3.02
N ILE A 181 -2.81 -10.26 -1.74
CA ILE A 181 -2.73 -11.19 -0.61
C ILE A 181 -3.94 -12.13 -0.62
N LEU A 182 -5.15 -11.57 -0.74
CA LEU A 182 -6.38 -12.34 -0.72
C LEU A 182 -6.53 -13.23 -1.94
N VAL A 183 -6.18 -12.73 -3.12
CA VAL A 183 -6.13 -13.53 -4.36
C VAL A 183 -5.16 -14.69 -4.19
N GLY A 184 -3.93 -14.42 -3.75
CA GLY A 184 -2.92 -15.45 -3.52
C GLY A 184 -3.37 -16.49 -2.48
N PHE A 185 -4.02 -16.07 -1.41
CA PHE A 185 -4.61 -16.95 -0.41
C PHE A 185 -5.67 -17.87 -1.01
N LEU A 186 -6.62 -17.31 -1.76
CA LEU A 186 -7.67 -18.09 -2.40
C LEU A 186 -7.11 -19.14 -3.37
N PHE A 187 -6.10 -18.79 -4.18
CA PHE A 187 -5.48 -19.75 -5.10
C PHE A 187 -4.67 -20.83 -4.39
N ASN A 188 -4.12 -20.58 -3.21
CA ASN A 188 -3.48 -21.61 -2.39
C ASN A 188 -4.51 -22.57 -1.77
N GLU A 189 -5.67 -22.05 -1.31
CA GLU A 189 -6.68 -22.85 -0.62
C GLU A 189 -7.63 -23.59 -1.59
N LEU A 190 -7.94 -22.98 -2.74
CA LEU A 190 -8.89 -23.50 -3.70
C LEU A 190 -8.20 -24.44 -4.69
N LYS A 191 -8.52 -25.74 -4.63
CA LYS A 191 -7.97 -26.75 -5.53
C LYS A 191 -8.87 -26.95 -6.77
N ASN A 192 -8.26 -27.14 -7.93
CA ASN A 192 -8.90 -27.56 -9.19
C ASN A 192 -10.15 -26.73 -9.59
N LYS A 193 -11.33 -27.36 -9.70
CA LYS A 193 -12.58 -26.71 -10.17
C LYS A 193 -12.99 -25.46 -9.35
N LYS A 194 -12.56 -25.36 -8.09
CA LYS A 194 -12.83 -24.20 -7.24
C LYS A 194 -11.94 -22.98 -7.56
N GLN A 195 -10.89 -23.12 -8.34
CA GLN A 195 -10.05 -22.00 -8.77
C GLN A 195 -10.83 -20.95 -9.58
N LEU A 196 -11.95 -21.32 -10.18
CA LEU A 196 -12.87 -20.38 -10.84
C LEU A 196 -13.34 -19.28 -9.87
N PHE A 197 -13.59 -19.60 -8.60
CA PHE A 197 -13.93 -18.59 -7.58
C PHE A 197 -12.77 -17.62 -7.32
N GLY A 198 -11.52 -18.10 -7.36
CA GLY A 198 -10.34 -17.23 -7.24
C GLY A 198 -10.24 -16.25 -8.41
N PHE A 199 -10.50 -16.70 -9.65
CA PHE A 199 -10.55 -15.82 -10.81
C PHE A 199 -11.72 -14.85 -10.76
N ALA A 200 -12.92 -15.30 -10.37
CA ALA A 200 -14.06 -14.41 -10.17
C ALA A 200 -13.78 -13.31 -9.14
N PHE A 201 -13.17 -13.66 -8.01
CA PHE A 201 -12.75 -12.70 -6.99
C PHE A 201 -11.67 -11.75 -7.52
N LEU A 202 -10.67 -12.25 -8.25
CA LEU A 202 -9.62 -11.43 -8.88
C LEU A 202 -10.22 -10.35 -9.80
N ILE A 203 -11.16 -10.74 -10.66
CA ILE A 203 -11.84 -9.83 -11.59
C ILE A 203 -12.76 -8.87 -10.82
N PHE A 204 -13.51 -9.36 -9.85
CA PHE A 204 -14.42 -8.57 -9.04
C PHE A 204 -13.71 -7.43 -8.31
N ILE A 205 -12.64 -7.73 -7.56
CA ILE A 205 -11.90 -6.68 -6.83
C ILE A 205 -11.20 -5.71 -7.78
N LEU A 206 -10.69 -6.18 -8.92
CA LEU A 206 -10.14 -5.28 -9.94
C LEU A 206 -11.18 -4.25 -10.39
N PHE A 207 -12.40 -4.68 -10.70
CA PHE A 207 -13.48 -3.77 -11.09
C PHE A 207 -13.89 -2.83 -9.96
N ILE A 208 -13.97 -3.32 -8.72
CA ILE A 208 -14.24 -2.47 -7.56
C ILE A 208 -13.18 -1.36 -7.42
N ILE A 209 -11.89 -1.68 -7.55
CA ILE A 209 -10.81 -0.67 -7.48
C ILE A 209 -10.96 0.37 -8.60
N ILE A 210 -11.34 -0.04 -9.81
CA ILE A 210 -11.58 0.90 -10.92
C ILE A 210 -12.79 1.79 -10.64
N LEU A 211 -13.87 1.24 -10.07
CA LEU A 211 -15.06 1.98 -9.68
C LEU A 211 -14.77 3.09 -8.65
N THR A 212 -13.73 2.96 -7.82
CA THR A 212 -13.37 4.03 -6.88
C THR A 212 -12.95 5.34 -7.56
N GLY A 213 -12.61 5.31 -8.86
CA GLY A 213 -12.12 6.46 -9.61
C GLY A 213 -10.69 6.90 -9.26
N GLU A 214 -9.94 6.10 -8.50
CA GLU A 214 -8.55 6.35 -8.15
C GLU A 214 -7.60 5.86 -9.26
N ARG A 215 -7.30 6.72 -10.24
CA ARG A 215 -6.56 6.37 -11.47
C ARG A 215 -5.28 5.59 -11.22
N SER A 216 -4.42 6.09 -10.32
CA SER A 216 -3.11 5.47 -10.04
C SER A 216 -3.25 4.06 -9.46
N ASN A 217 -4.22 3.86 -8.56
CA ASN A 217 -4.47 2.56 -7.94
C ASN A 217 -5.17 1.61 -8.92
N SER A 218 -6.05 2.13 -9.80
CA SER A 218 -6.65 1.35 -10.90
C SER A 218 -5.61 0.83 -11.88
N ILE A 219 -4.65 1.68 -12.28
CA ILE A 219 -3.54 1.27 -13.17
C ILE A 219 -2.67 0.22 -12.45
N ARG A 220 -2.31 0.41 -11.18
CA ARG A 220 -1.56 -0.59 -10.41
C ARG A 220 -2.33 -1.91 -10.31
N ALA A 221 -3.63 -1.87 -9.99
CA ALA A 221 -4.45 -3.08 -9.90
C ALA A 221 -4.50 -3.83 -11.23
N PHE A 222 -4.67 -3.12 -12.35
CA PHE A 222 -4.66 -3.72 -13.69
C PHE A 222 -3.30 -4.34 -14.05
N LEU A 223 -2.20 -3.62 -13.80
CA LEU A 223 -0.85 -4.15 -14.05
C LEU A 223 -0.56 -5.36 -13.15
N GLY A 224 -0.98 -5.32 -11.89
CA GLY A 224 -0.86 -6.47 -10.98
C GLY A 224 -1.70 -7.67 -11.40
N PHE A 225 -2.91 -7.43 -11.90
CA PHE A 225 -3.73 -8.46 -12.54
C PHE A 225 -2.96 -9.11 -13.70
N GLY A 226 -2.38 -8.29 -14.58
CA GLY A 226 -1.56 -8.77 -15.69
C GLY A 226 -0.37 -9.62 -15.23
N LEU A 227 0.38 -9.13 -14.23
CA LEU A 227 1.50 -9.88 -13.65
C LEU A 227 1.02 -11.20 -13.04
N PHE A 228 -0.08 -11.20 -12.28
CA PHE A 228 -0.61 -12.42 -11.69
C PHE A 228 -0.99 -13.46 -12.74
N ILE A 229 -1.72 -13.06 -13.79
CA ILE A 229 -2.09 -13.97 -14.90
C ILE A 229 -0.88 -14.47 -15.67
N LEU A 230 0.08 -13.60 -16.00
CA LEU A 230 1.29 -13.97 -16.74
C LEU A 230 2.14 -15.01 -16.00
N PHE A 231 2.29 -14.83 -14.69
CA PHE A 231 3.09 -15.73 -13.85
C PHE A 231 2.30 -16.92 -13.27
N PHE A 232 1.01 -17.03 -13.57
CA PHE A 232 0.21 -18.18 -13.15
C PHE A 232 0.54 -19.40 -14.02
N ASN A 233 1.39 -20.31 -13.51
CA ASN A 233 1.99 -21.40 -14.27
C ASN A 233 0.99 -22.46 -14.79
N LYS A 234 -0.22 -22.51 -14.22
CA LYS A 234 -1.25 -23.51 -14.57
C LYS A 234 -2.08 -23.16 -15.80
N LEU A 235 -1.88 -21.99 -16.40
CA LEU A 235 -2.59 -21.56 -17.60
C LEU A 235 -1.65 -21.56 -18.81
N GLU A 236 -2.16 -22.04 -19.95
CA GLU A 236 -1.50 -21.92 -21.24
C GLU A 236 -1.39 -20.45 -21.68
N LEU A 237 -0.35 -20.11 -22.42
CA LEU A 237 -0.10 -18.74 -22.89
C LEU A 237 -1.31 -18.17 -23.68
N LYS A 238 -1.95 -18.98 -24.51
CA LYS A 238 -3.15 -18.59 -25.28
C LYS A 238 -4.28 -18.13 -24.35
N ILE A 239 -4.54 -18.88 -23.26
CA ILE A 239 -5.59 -18.56 -22.28
C ILE A 239 -5.23 -17.27 -21.51
N LYS A 240 -3.94 -17.09 -21.14
CA LYS A 240 -3.46 -15.86 -20.51
C LYS A 240 -3.73 -14.63 -21.37
N ILE A 241 -3.37 -14.70 -22.66
CA ILE A 241 -3.58 -13.59 -23.62
C ILE A 241 -5.08 -13.29 -23.77
N ILE A 242 -5.91 -14.33 -23.97
CA ILE A 242 -7.36 -14.16 -24.09
C ILE A 242 -7.94 -13.52 -22.82
N SER A 243 -7.53 -13.96 -21.63
CA SER A 243 -7.98 -13.40 -20.35
C SER A 243 -7.62 -11.93 -20.21
N LEU A 244 -6.40 -11.55 -20.58
CA LEU A 244 -5.94 -10.16 -20.55
C LEU A 244 -6.75 -9.28 -21.51
N LEU A 245 -6.93 -9.73 -22.75
CA LEU A 245 -7.72 -9.00 -23.75
C LEU A 245 -9.19 -8.88 -23.34
N SER A 246 -9.79 -9.94 -22.81
CA SER A 246 -11.19 -9.93 -22.33
C SER A 246 -11.38 -8.91 -21.20
N VAL A 247 -10.46 -8.86 -20.24
CA VAL A 247 -10.53 -7.88 -19.14
C VAL A 247 -10.33 -6.45 -19.64
N VAL A 248 -9.44 -6.21 -20.60
CA VAL A 248 -9.30 -4.87 -21.24
C VAL A 248 -10.61 -4.46 -21.90
N VAL A 249 -11.25 -5.34 -22.67
CA VAL A 249 -12.54 -5.05 -23.30
C VAL A 249 -13.63 -4.77 -22.26
N LEU A 250 -13.70 -5.57 -21.19
CA LEU A 250 -14.68 -5.37 -20.12
C LEU A 250 -14.47 -4.03 -19.39
N ILE A 251 -13.23 -3.66 -19.08
CA ILE A 251 -12.90 -2.36 -18.49
C ILE A 251 -13.31 -1.22 -19.43
N PHE A 252 -13.01 -1.35 -20.72
CA PHE A 252 -13.37 -0.34 -21.72
C PHE A 252 -14.88 -0.16 -21.81
N VAL A 253 -15.65 -1.24 -21.89
CA VAL A 253 -17.11 -1.23 -21.89
C VAL A 253 -17.65 -0.59 -20.61
N MET A 254 -17.12 -0.95 -19.45
CA MET A 254 -17.50 -0.38 -18.17
C MET A 254 -17.25 1.13 -18.11
N VAL A 255 -16.08 1.60 -18.58
CA VAL A 255 -15.71 3.03 -18.55
C VAL A 255 -16.58 3.83 -19.53
N ILE A 256 -16.92 3.29 -20.71
CA ILE A 256 -17.75 4.02 -21.69
C ILE A 256 -19.20 4.13 -21.23
N ASN A 257 -19.75 3.06 -20.67
CA ASN A 257 -21.16 3.01 -20.26
C ASN A 257 -21.44 3.70 -18.92
N ASN A 258 -20.40 3.97 -18.13
CA ASN A 258 -20.53 4.66 -16.86
C ASN A 258 -20.07 6.12 -17.01
N THR A 259 -21.00 7.08 -16.94
CA THR A 259 -20.71 8.50 -17.12
C THR A 259 -19.65 9.01 -16.15
N TYR A 260 -19.70 8.59 -14.89
CA TYR A 260 -18.70 8.93 -13.88
C TYR A 260 -17.29 8.47 -14.29
N LEU A 261 -17.13 7.18 -14.64
CA LEU A 261 -15.83 6.62 -15.05
C LEU A 261 -15.34 7.27 -16.36
N LYS A 262 -16.22 7.52 -17.31
CA LYS A 262 -15.89 8.20 -18.57
C LYS A 262 -15.29 9.58 -18.29
N ILE A 263 -15.88 10.36 -17.40
CA ILE A 263 -15.36 11.67 -17.01
C ILE A 263 -14.01 11.51 -16.28
N ARG A 264 -13.92 10.59 -15.33
CA ARG A 264 -12.69 10.35 -14.55
C ARG A 264 -11.53 9.88 -15.40
N PHE A 265 -11.73 8.91 -16.29
CA PHE A 265 -10.66 8.25 -17.03
C PHE A 265 -10.43 8.82 -18.43
N ILE A 266 -11.41 9.50 -19.03
CA ILE A 266 -11.31 10.01 -20.41
C ILE A 266 -11.36 11.54 -20.46
N SER A 267 -12.47 12.16 -20.01
CA SER A 267 -12.68 13.60 -20.20
C SER A 267 -11.67 14.44 -19.42
N ASN A 268 -11.38 14.08 -18.17
CA ASN A 268 -10.39 14.77 -17.35
C ASN A 268 -8.93 14.58 -17.84
N ILE A 269 -8.66 13.61 -18.71
CA ILE A 269 -7.37 13.50 -19.39
C ILE A 269 -7.31 14.42 -20.60
N LYS A 270 -8.41 14.56 -21.34
CA LYS A 270 -8.53 15.48 -22.50
C LYS A 270 -8.46 16.95 -22.09
N SER A 271 -9.08 17.31 -20.94
CA SER A 271 -9.00 18.67 -20.38
C SER A 271 -7.68 18.95 -19.63
N MET A 272 -6.58 18.37 -20.10
CA MET A 272 -5.27 18.26 -19.48
C MET A 272 -4.61 19.58 -18.98
N SER A 273 -5.29 20.73 -19.09
CA SER A 273 -4.64 22.03 -18.86
C SER A 273 -4.43 22.39 -17.38
N SER A 274 -5.31 21.99 -16.45
CA SER A 274 -5.23 22.45 -15.06
C SER A 274 -4.62 21.42 -14.08
N THR A 275 -5.08 20.16 -14.10
CA THR A 275 -4.64 19.15 -13.12
C THR A 275 -3.20 18.68 -13.36
N HIS A 276 -2.77 18.60 -14.64
CA HIS A 276 -1.39 18.23 -14.96
C HIS A 276 -0.41 19.35 -14.61
N LYS A 277 -0.81 20.60 -14.73
CA LYS A 277 0.02 21.74 -14.27
C LYS A 277 0.30 21.62 -12.77
N VAL A 278 -0.66 21.16 -11.96
CA VAL A 278 -0.46 20.99 -10.51
C VAL A 278 0.57 19.91 -10.19
N TYR A 279 0.45 18.72 -10.78
CA TYR A 279 1.45 17.65 -10.56
C TYR A 279 2.82 18.01 -11.11
N PHE A 280 2.87 18.61 -12.31
CA PHE A 280 4.12 19.10 -12.88
C PHE A 280 4.79 20.11 -11.96
N HIS A 281 4.01 21.03 -11.38
CA HIS A 281 4.52 22.03 -10.44
C HIS A 281 5.04 21.38 -9.14
N ILE A 282 4.35 20.36 -8.62
CA ILE A 282 4.77 19.61 -7.44
C ILE A 282 6.08 18.87 -7.72
N TYR A 283 6.17 18.19 -8.86
CA TYR A 283 7.38 17.46 -9.27
C TYR A 283 8.56 18.40 -9.45
N ASN A 284 8.34 19.54 -10.11
CA ASN A 284 9.36 20.56 -10.28
C ASN A 284 9.83 21.12 -8.92
N SER A 285 8.91 21.38 -8.00
CA SER A 285 9.25 21.78 -6.64
C SER A 285 10.10 20.72 -5.92
N SER A 286 9.82 19.44 -6.16
CA SER A 286 10.57 18.34 -5.55
C SER A 286 12.00 18.26 -6.09
N ILE A 287 12.17 18.48 -7.40
CA ILE A 287 13.48 18.57 -8.04
C ILE A 287 14.26 19.77 -7.48
N GLN A 288 13.61 20.92 -7.30
CA GLN A 288 14.26 22.10 -6.72
C GLN A 288 14.68 21.86 -5.24
N VAL A 289 13.88 21.15 -4.45
CA VAL A 289 14.27 20.76 -3.09
C VAL A 289 15.49 19.85 -3.14
N PHE A 290 15.50 18.86 -4.01
CA PHE A 290 16.63 17.96 -4.18
C PHE A 290 17.89 18.70 -4.65
N GLU A 291 17.80 19.60 -5.61
CA GLU A 291 18.94 20.37 -6.10
C GLU A 291 19.60 21.22 -5.01
N ASN A 292 18.82 21.71 -4.05
CA ASN A 292 19.32 22.48 -2.91
C ASN A 292 19.90 21.59 -1.78
N HIS A 293 19.47 20.32 -1.70
CA HIS A 293 19.82 19.39 -0.62
C HIS A 293 20.25 18.01 -1.15
N LYS A 294 21.20 17.98 -2.11
CA LYS A 294 21.54 16.80 -2.92
C LYS A 294 22.01 15.60 -2.12
N ILE A 295 22.79 15.80 -1.06
CA ILE A 295 23.51 14.70 -0.39
C ILE A 295 22.57 13.93 0.56
N PHE A 296 21.94 14.62 1.50
CA PHE A 296 21.13 14.01 2.57
C PHE A 296 19.63 14.35 2.48
N GLY A 297 19.22 15.21 1.55
CA GLY A 297 17.86 15.71 1.47
C GLY A 297 17.51 16.67 2.61
N VAL A 298 16.21 16.98 2.75
CA VAL A 298 15.70 17.88 3.80
C VAL A 298 15.32 17.14 5.08
N GLY A 299 15.37 15.82 5.09
CA GLY A 299 14.87 14.96 6.16
C GLY A 299 13.46 14.43 5.91
N ASN A 300 13.18 13.25 6.45
CA ASN A 300 11.88 12.59 6.30
C ASN A 300 10.75 13.51 6.79
N LYS A 301 9.66 13.65 6.01
CA LYS A 301 8.54 14.58 6.23
C LYS A 301 8.88 16.08 6.22
N ASN A 302 10.09 16.46 5.84
CA ASN A 302 10.49 17.87 5.80
C ASN A 302 10.31 18.52 4.42
N TYR A 303 9.93 17.76 3.40
CA TYR A 303 9.55 18.32 2.09
C TYR A 303 8.51 19.44 2.24
N ARG A 304 7.47 19.21 3.06
CA ARG A 304 6.43 20.19 3.36
C ARG A 304 6.98 21.45 4.04
N VAL A 305 7.94 21.31 4.94
CA VAL A 305 8.55 22.45 5.66
C VAL A 305 9.28 23.35 4.66
N GLU A 306 10.13 22.76 3.83
CA GLU A 306 10.91 23.51 2.85
C GLU A 306 10.04 24.16 1.78
N THR A 307 9.10 23.40 1.19
CA THR A 307 8.25 23.93 0.11
C THR A 307 7.27 24.98 0.60
N CYS A 308 6.67 24.83 1.80
CA CYS A 308 5.75 25.82 2.32
C CYS A 308 6.48 27.09 2.77
N ARG A 309 7.65 26.97 3.39
CA ARG A 309 8.51 28.13 3.74
C ARG A 309 8.90 28.92 2.48
N LYS A 310 9.34 28.25 1.42
CA LYS A 310 9.75 28.88 0.15
C LYS A 310 8.57 29.46 -0.62
N SER A 311 7.44 28.76 -0.67
CA SER A 311 6.22 29.23 -1.32
C SER A 311 5.64 30.48 -0.66
N ASN A 312 5.78 30.63 0.65
CA ASN A 312 5.31 31.78 1.41
C ASN A 312 6.33 32.92 1.51
N SER A 313 7.50 32.77 0.90
CA SER A 313 8.53 33.81 0.92
C SER A 313 8.08 35.06 0.15
N VAL A 314 8.61 36.24 0.53
CA VAL A 314 8.36 37.51 -0.17
C VAL A 314 8.96 37.48 -1.59
N ASN A 315 9.97 36.65 -1.82
CA ASN A 315 10.62 36.51 -3.13
C ASN A 315 9.68 35.85 -4.14
N LYS A 316 9.25 36.64 -5.15
CA LYS A 316 8.35 36.19 -6.24
C LYS A 316 8.89 34.97 -6.98
N LYS A 317 10.21 34.90 -7.22
CA LYS A 317 10.86 33.78 -7.90
C LYS A 317 10.73 32.46 -7.12
N ASN A 318 10.73 32.52 -5.77
CA ASN A 318 10.48 31.34 -4.94
C ASN A 318 9.02 30.92 -4.99
N LYS A 319 8.06 31.84 -4.95
CA LYS A 319 6.63 31.55 -5.09
C LYS A 319 6.29 30.80 -6.38
N GLU A 320 6.96 31.14 -7.48
CA GLU A 320 6.77 30.50 -8.78
C GLU A 320 7.40 29.10 -8.84
N LYS A 321 8.51 28.87 -8.14
CA LYS A 321 9.23 27.60 -8.16
C LYS A 321 8.71 26.54 -7.21
N TYR A 322 8.16 26.95 -6.06
CA TYR A 322 7.77 26.05 -4.99
C TYR A 322 6.24 26.00 -4.80
N LYS A 323 5.69 24.79 -4.79
CA LYS A 323 4.30 24.51 -4.42
C LYS A 323 4.26 23.90 -3.03
N CYS A 324 3.65 24.61 -2.07
CA CYS A 324 3.42 24.08 -0.72
C CYS A 324 2.54 22.81 -0.79
N GLN A 325 3.11 21.67 -0.41
CA GLN A 325 2.45 20.36 -0.39
C GLN A 325 3.02 19.47 0.70
N ASN A 326 2.21 18.53 1.19
CA ASN A 326 2.63 17.63 2.26
C ASN A 326 3.69 16.61 1.84
N HIS A 327 3.73 16.22 0.56
CA HIS A 327 4.69 15.28 -0.03
C HIS A 327 4.69 15.42 -1.56
N PRO A 328 5.72 14.89 -2.25
CA PRO A 328 5.87 15.01 -3.70
C PRO A 328 4.86 14.29 -4.57
N HIS A 329 4.01 13.44 -4.01
CA HIS A 329 3.09 12.56 -4.74
C HIS A 329 3.76 11.57 -5.71
N GLN A 330 5.06 11.30 -5.54
CA GLN A 330 5.81 10.32 -6.32
C GLN A 330 6.99 9.82 -5.49
N ILE A 331 7.13 8.49 -5.37
CA ILE A 331 8.07 7.86 -4.41
C ILE A 331 9.52 8.25 -4.67
N TYR A 332 9.98 8.24 -5.92
CA TYR A 332 11.38 8.56 -6.22
C TYR A 332 11.72 10.02 -5.92
N LEU A 333 10.77 10.93 -6.20
CA LEU A 333 10.94 12.34 -5.86
C LEU A 333 10.88 12.57 -4.35
N GLU A 334 10.07 11.79 -3.61
CA GLU A 334 10.04 11.81 -2.14
C GLU A 334 11.40 11.35 -1.59
N LEU A 335 11.92 10.22 -2.08
CA LEU A 335 13.23 9.73 -1.67
C LEU A 335 14.35 10.74 -1.94
N LEU A 336 14.41 11.29 -3.15
CA LEU A 336 15.46 12.23 -3.52
C LEU A 336 15.36 13.55 -2.73
N SER A 337 14.17 14.11 -2.57
CA SER A 337 13.99 15.39 -1.85
C SER A 337 14.18 15.26 -0.34
N GLU A 338 13.70 14.18 0.28
CA GLU A 338 13.76 14.00 1.74
C GLU A 338 15.03 13.29 2.23
N HIS A 339 15.63 12.43 1.40
CA HIS A 339 16.79 11.61 1.80
C HIS A 339 18.07 11.88 0.98
N GLY A 340 17.99 12.70 -0.08
CA GLY A 340 19.11 12.99 -0.98
C GLY A 340 19.61 11.74 -1.73
N ILE A 341 20.77 11.84 -2.36
CA ILE A 341 21.36 10.72 -3.11
C ILE A 341 21.76 9.58 -2.18
N LEU A 342 22.43 9.88 -1.06
CA LEU A 342 22.97 8.85 -0.17
C LEU A 342 21.84 8.05 0.51
N GLY A 343 20.84 8.73 1.04
CA GLY A 343 19.73 8.05 1.68
C GLY A 343 18.84 7.30 0.70
N SER A 344 18.57 7.88 -0.47
CA SER A 344 17.83 7.21 -1.54
C SER A 344 18.53 5.94 -2.00
N PHE A 345 19.84 5.99 -2.21
CA PHE A 345 20.63 4.82 -2.58
C PHE A 345 20.55 3.72 -1.51
N LEU A 346 20.71 4.07 -0.22
CA LEU A 346 20.62 3.11 0.87
C LEU A 346 19.23 2.46 0.95
N ILE A 347 18.15 3.27 0.86
CA ILE A 347 16.77 2.78 0.90
C ILE A 347 16.52 1.82 -0.27
N ILE A 348 16.87 2.24 -1.50
CA ILE A 348 16.71 1.42 -2.71
C ILE A 348 17.54 0.14 -2.60
N PHE A 349 18.78 0.20 -2.10
CA PHE A 349 19.63 -0.98 -1.88
C PHE A 349 18.99 -1.98 -0.91
N VAL A 350 18.47 -1.50 0.22
CA VAL A 350 17.78 -2.35 1.21
C VAL A 350 16.55 -3.00 0.59
N LEU A 351 15.72 -2.22 -0.12
CA LEU A 351 14.53 -2.74 -0.80
C LEU A 351 14.89 -3.74 -1.90
N PHE A 352 15.98 -3.50 -2.64
CA PHE A 352 16.48 -4.44 -3.63
C PHE A 352 16.85 -5.78 -2.99
N LYS A 353 17.58 -5.77 -1.88
CA LYS A 353 17.95 -6.99 -1.15
C LYS A 353 16.74 -7.72 -0.55
N LEU A 354 15.76 -6.98 -0.07
CA LEU A 354 14.57 -7.57 0.55
C LEU A 354 13.57 -8.13 -0.49
N ILE A 355 13.42 -7.50 -1.65
CA ILE A 355 12.31 -7.76 -2.59
C ILE A 355 12.84 -8.20 -3.96
N PHE A 356 13.52 -7.29 -4.65
CA PHE A 356 13.80 -7.44 -6.09
C PHE A 356 14.74 -8.60 -6.40
N SER A 357 15.71 -8.89 -5.54
CA SER A 357 16.61 -10.04 -5.70
C SER A 357 15.93 -11.41 -5.65
N LYS A 358 14.64 -11.46 -5.30
CA LYS A 358 13.86 -12.69 -5.06
C LYS A 358 12.73 -12.89 -6.08
N ILE A 359 12.56 -11.99 -7.04
CA ILE A 359 11.46 -12.00 -7.99
C ILE A 359 11.41 -13.31 -8.78
N ILE A 360 12.52 -13.68 -9.45
CA ILE A 360 12.59 -14.83 -10.34
C ILE A 360 12.28 -16.13 -9.59
N GLU A 361 12.88 -16.30 -8.39
CA GLU A 361 12.66 -17.49 -7.58
C GLU A 361 11.21 -17.60 -7.12
N THR A 362 10.58 -16.47 -6.74
CA THR A 362 9.21 -16.44 -6.26
C THR A 362 8.22 -16.88 -7.34
N PHE A 363 8.39 -16.39 -8.57
CA PHE A 363 7.47 -16.73 -9.66
C PHE A 363 7.70 -18.14 -10.25
N LYS A 364 8.80 -18.80 -9.92
CA LYS A 364 9.02 -20.21 -10.28
C LYS A 364 8.32 -21.20 -9.34
N LYS A 365 7.94 -20.79 -8.13
CA LYS A 365 7.27 -21.65 -7.14
C LYS A 365 5.76 -21.41 -7.15
N ASP A 366 4.95 -22.46 -6.97
CA ASP A 366 3.48 -22.36 -6.87
C ASP A 366 3.01 -21.92 -5.47
N ASN A 367 3.60 -20.85 -4.95
CA ASN A 367 3.13 -20.19 -3.72
C ASN A 367 2.46 -18.87 -4.05
N PHE A 368 1.15 -18.94 -4.32
CA PHE A 368 0.38 -17.78 -4.78
C PHE A 368 0.24 -16.68 -3.72
N LEU A 369 0.22 -17.03 -2.42
CA LEU A 369 0.21 -16.03 -1.34
C LEU A 369 1.49 -15.18 -1.35
N LYS A 370 2.63 -15.84 -1.53
CA LYS A 370 3.92 -15.16 -1.68
C LYS A 370 3.98 -14.32 -2.96
N GLN A 371 3.50 -14.87 -4.09
CA GLN A 371 3.45 -14.15 -5.36
C GLN A 371 2.56 -12.92 -5.28
N GLY A 372 1.36 -13.03 -4.69
CA GLY A 372 0.45 -11.92 -4.51
C GLY A 372 1.06 -10.78 -3.70
N SER A 373 1.67 -11.10 -2.55
CA SER A 373 2.37 -10.11 -1.73
C SER A 373 3.52 -9.44 -2.50
N LEU A 374 4.30 -10.21 -3.27
CA LEU A 374 5.39 -9.67 -4.10
C LEU A 374 4.86 -8.75 -5.20
N ILE A 375 3.75 -9.10 -5.85
CA ILE A 375 3.12 -8.25 -6.89
C ILE A 375 2.80 -6.88 -6.29
N TYR A 376 2.14 -6.81 -5.14
CA TYR A 376 1.87 -5.52 -4.48
C TYR A 376 3.16 -4.72 -4.23
N LEU A 377 4.21 -5.37 -3.69
CA LEU A 377 5.49 -4.72 -3.40
C LEU A 377 6.15 -4.13 -4.66
N ILE A 378 6.09 -4.84 -5.79
CA ILE A 378 6.60 -4.35 -7.08
C ILE A 378 5.77 -3.16 -7.59
N LEU A 379 4.42 -3.25 -7.50
CA LEU A 379 3.50 -2.22 -7.98
C LEU A 379 3.72 -0.87 -7.30
N MET A 380 4.21 -0.87 -6.06
CA MET A 380 4.50 0.38 -5.35
C MET A 380 5.61 1.19 -6.00
N PHE A 381 6.56 0.53 -6.67
CA PHE A 381 7.72 1.16 -7.30
C PHE A 381 7.57 1.35 -8.82
N ILE A 382 6.35 1.29 -9.36
CA ILE A 382 6.11 1.63 -10.77
C ILE A 382 6.45 3.12 -10.96
N PRO A 383 7.40 3.45 -11.86
CA PRO A 383 7.76 4.84 -12.11
C PRO A 383 6.59 5.62 -12.72
N LEU A 384 6.61 6.94 -12.58
CA LEU A 384 5.67 7.90 -13.15
C LEU A 384 4.23 7.87 -12.58
N LEU A 385 3.84 6.85 -11.81
CA LEU A 385 2.52 6.83 -11.20
C LEU A 385 2.52 7.65 -9.89
N PRO A 386 1.56 8.56 -9.72
CA PRO A 386 1.37 9.24 -8.45
C PRO A 386 1.14 8.27 -7.29
N SER A 387 1.67 8.61 -6.12
CA SER A 387 1.56 7.82 -4.88
C SER A 387 1.22 8.70 -3.70
N GLY A 388 0.74 8.11 -2.62
CA GLY A 388 0.77 8.72 -1.29
C GLY A 388 2.20 8.84 -0.77
N ALA A 389 2.39 9.47 0.39
CA ALA A 389 3.69 9.51 1.06
C ALA A 389 4.15 8.10 1.43
N PHE A 390 5.30 7.67 0.92
CA PHE A 390 5.80 6.30 1.16
C PHE A 390 6.03 6.04 2.65
N PHE A 391 6.67 6.98 3.34
CA PHE A 391 6.84 6.91 4.78
C PHE A 391 5.58 7.36 5.56
N GLY A 392 4.44 7.56 4.91
CA GLY A 392 3.14 7.78 5.55
C GLY A 392 2.68 6.54 6.32
N SER A 393 1.98 6.73 7.47
CA SER A 393 1.53 5.60 8.33
C SER A 393 0.69 4.59 7.56
N PHE A 394 -0.22 5.07 6.72
CA PHE A 394 -1.11 4.24 5.93
C PHE A 394 -0.33 3.38 4.93
N LEU A 395 0.40 4.02 4.02
CA LEU A 395 1.06 3.33 2.91
C LEU A 395 2.19 2.42 3.38
N LEU A 396 3.03 2.93 4.30
CA LEU A 396 4.14 2.16 4.85
C LEU A 396 3.68 0.94 5.64
N THR A 397 2.58 1.04 6.39
CA THR A 397 2.05 -0.12 7.14
C THR A 397 1.53 -1.20 6.18
N ILE A 398 0.75 -0.84 5.15
CA ILE A 398 0.29 -1.81 4.14
C ILE A 398 1.50 -2.43 3.41
N PHE A 399 2.50 -1.63 3.07
CA PHE A 399 3.74 -2.12 2.47
C PHE A 399 4.44 -3.15 3.36
N MET A 400 4.59 -2.84 4.65
CA MET A 400 5.22 -3.75 5.62
C MET A 400 4.40 -5.01 5.88
N ILE A 401 3.07 -4.95 5.85
CA ILE A 401 2.22 -6.15 5.91
C ILE A 401 2.49 -7.07 4.72
N ASN A 402 2.51 -6.51 3.49
CA ASN A 402 2.83 -7.29 2.30
C ASN A 402 4.26 -7.88 2.36
N LEU A 403 5.24 -7.09 2.81
CA LEU A 403 6.61 -7.57 3.01
C LEU A 403 6.65 -8.70 4.06
N SER A 404 5.90 -8.57 5.14
CA SER A 404 5.81 -9.58 6.20
C SER A 404 5.23 -10.89 5.68
N ILE A 405 4.12 -10.84 4.95
CA ILE A 405 3.47 -12.03 4.38
C ILE A 405 4.35 -12.66 3.30
N PHE A 406 5.04 -11.86 2.49
CA PHE A 406 5.99 -12.34 1.50
C PHE A 406 7.06 -13.25 2.12
N TYR A 407 7.58 -12.88 3.29
CA TYR A 407 8.55 -13.70 4.02
C TYR A 407 7.90 -14.84 4.81
N ALA A 408 6.78 -14.58 5.46
CA ALA A 408 6.11 -15.53 6.32
C ALA A 408 5.47 -16.71 5.58
N SER A 409 5.03 -16.51 4.34
CA SER A 409 4.32 -17.50 3.54
C SER A 409 5.22 -18.61 2.92
N ASP A 410 6.53 -18.50 3.03
CA ASP A 410 7.48 -19.48 2.50
C ASP A 410 8.50 -19.87 3.58
N ARG A 411 8.56 -21.14 3.91
CA ARG A 411 9.48 -21.67 4.93
C ARG A 411 10.95 -21.34 4.63
N ASP A 412 11.35 -21.32 3.36
CA ASP A 412 12.72 -21.02 2.95
C ASP A 412 13.08 -19.55 3.21
N TYR A 413 12.11 -18.67 3.39
CA TYR A 413 12.30 -17.23 3.61
C TYR A 413 11.96 -16.79 5.03
N ASN A 414 11.22 -17.60 5.79
CA ASN A 414 10.77 -17.24 7.11
C ASN A 414 11.97 -17.07 8.06
N ILE A 415 11.94 -15.99 8.84
CA ILE A 415 13.05 -15.55 9.69
C ILE A 415 13.20 -16.35 11.00
N PHE A 416 12.21 -17.17 11.36
CA PHE A 416 12.25 -18.04 12.53
C PHE A 416 12.65 -19.48 12.20
N ILE A 417 12.83 -19.80 10.93
CA ILE A 417 13.32 -21.12 10.52
C ILE A 417 14.84 -21.08 10.41
N LYS A 418 15.50 -21.96 11.18
CA LYS A 418 16.95 -22.13 11.12
C LYS A 418 17.32 -22.66 9.73
N LYS A 419 18.18 -21.96 9.04
CA LYS A 419 18.80 -22.46 7.81
C LYS A 419 20.06 -23.19 8.20
N ASP A 420 20.12 -24.46 7.90
CA ASP A 420 21.39 -25.18 7.91
C ASP A 420 22.19 -24.66 6.70
N TYR A 421 23.21 -23.85 7.01
CA TYR A 421 24.18 -23.35 6.03
C TYR A 421 25.37 -24.31 6.00
#